data_ad63eec2c17dea18fee0816bd4f7df2f
#
_entry.id   ad63eec2c17dea18fee0816bd4f7df2f
#
_cell.length_a   1.000
_cell.length_b   1.000
_cell.length_c   1.000
_cell.angle_alpha   90.00
_cell.angle_beta   90.00
_cell.angle_gamma   90.00
#
_symmetry.space_group_name_H-M   'P 1'
#
loop_
_entity.id
_entity.type
_entity.pdbx_description
1 polymer ?
#
loop_
_entity_poly.entity_id
_entity_poly.type
_entity_poly.pdbx_seq_one_letter_code
_entity_poly.pdbx_strand_id
1 'polypeptide(L)'
;MPTRKKHPRLPNGYGSIRYLGKRRRNAYAVHPPADIDGNRPPALCYVDDWMKGFIILTAYKAGTYVPGMEADLDLPEASGSGSTGSLEALANKLLADYSRVKGVEPPQPEKSFAEVYQAFFDDKYKKGHNYSESSITSTRTAFKNCSSLHDKPFRDLRAKDLQSVLDNCPLRHASLELILNLYHQMYHYAEGQEWCDKRYDRFVSINQPDDDEHGVPFTDDELRILWDHKDDPAIELLLILCYSGWRITEILSLQVDLDNRYFLGGIKTAAGKGRIVPIHSSIFPAVQHRMNEYGCLLPCSKRVYRNSLYESLESIGLAGIPKHTPHDARHTFSRLCEKYGVRENDRKRMLGHSFRDVTNKVYGHRSLEDLRIEIEKIQTGL
;
A
#
# COMPACT_ATOMS: atom_id res chain seq x y z
N MET A 1 -21.00 -36.54 -2.54
CA MET A 1 -21.21 -36.87 -3.97
C MET A 1 -19.89 -36.75 -4.68
N PRO A 2 -19.46 -37.69 -5.54
CA PRO A 2 -18.18 -37.56 -6.24
C PRO A 2 -18.25 -36.34 -7.17
N THR A 3 -17.31 -35.44 -7.02
CA THR A 3 -17.15 -34.24 -7.82
C THR A 3 -16.88 -34.63 -9.29
N ARG A 4 -17.65 -34.07 -10.21
CA ARG A 4 -17.51 -34.30 -11.66
C ARG A 4 -16.13 -33.82 -12.12
N LYS A 5 -15.39 -34.67 -12.85
CA LYS A 5 -14.11 -34.30 -13.47
C LYS A 5 -14.33 -33.08 -14.40
N LYS A 6 -13.68 -31.97 -14.11
CA LYS A 6 -13.75 -30.78 -14.97
C LYS A 6 -12.79 -30.97 -16.14
N HIS A 7 -13.32 -30.95 -17.35
CA HIS A 7 -12.52 -30.98 -18.57
C HIS A 7 -12.12 -29.54 -18.98
N PRO A 8 -11.03 -29.36 -19.75
CA PRO A 8 -10.60 -28.06 -20.26
C PRO A 8 -11.71 -27.36 -21.03
N ARG A 9 -11.81 -26.03 -20.88
CA ARG A 9 -12.75 -25.21 -21.66
C ARG A 9 -12.23 -25.03 -23.08
N LEU A 10 -13.05 -25.38 -24.07
CA LEU A 10 -12.70 -25.19 -25.46
C LEU A 10 -12.75 -23.69 -25.83
N PRO A 11 -11.81 -23.19 -26.64
CA PRO A 11 -11.80 -21.79 -27.10
C PRO A 11 -13.02 -21.44 -27.97
N ASN A 12 -13.35 -20.17 -28.04
CA ASN A 12 -14.41 -19.69 -28.95
C ASN A 12 -14.10 -20.10 -30.40
N GLY A 13 -15.10 -20.59 -31.11
CA GLY A 13 -14.94 -21.06 -32.47
C GLY A 13 -14.29 -22.42 -32.65
N TYR A 14 -13.99 -23.15 -31.55
CA TYR A 14 -13.49 -24.53 -31.64
C TYR A 14 -14.61 -25.56 -31.83
N GLY A 15 -15.79 -25.28 -31.32
CA GLY A 15 -16.93 -26.18 -31.18
C GLY A 15 -17.24 -26.48 -29.72
N SER A 16 -18.08 -27.47 -29.46
CA SER A 16 -18.42 -27.83 -28.08
C SER A 16 -18.62 -29.31 -27.89
N ILE A 17 -18.23 -29.83 -26.69
CA ILE A 17 -18.46 -31.19 -26.26
C ILE A 17 -19.41 -31.16 -25.08
N ARG A 18 -20.64 -31.59 -25.28
CA ARG A 18 -21.73 -31.44 -24.34
C ARG A 18 -22.06 -32.76 -23.65
N TYR A 19 -21.99 -32.79 -22.33
CA TYR A 19 -22.39 -33.93 -21.56
C TYR A 19 -23.90 -34.08 -21.49
N LEU A 20 -24.42 -35.26 -21.86
CA LEU A 20 -25.85 -35.58 -21.96
C LEU A 20 -26.39 -36.39 -20.76
N GLY A 21 -25.54 -36.85 -19.86
CA GLY A 21 -25.92 -37.61 -18.66
C GLY A 21 -25.44 -39.06 -18.62
N LYS A 22 -25.35 -39.61 -17.40
CA LYS A 22 -24.79 -40.94 -17.12
C LYS A 22 -25.59 -42.13 -17.69
N ARG A 23 -26.83 -41.92 -18.08
CA ARG A 23 -27.72 -43.05 -18.52
C ARG A 23 -27.53 -43.39 -20.01
N ARG A 24 -26.66 -42.70 -20.72
CA ARG A 24 -26.41 -42.92 -22.16
C ARG A 24 -25.08 -43.63 -22.35
N ARG A 25 -25.04 -44.65 -23.27
CA ARG A 25 -23.80 -45.32 -23.67
C ARG A 25 -22.79 -44.29 -24.20
N ASN A 26 -23.21 -43.37 -25.06
CA ASN A 26 -22.43 -42.28 -25.56
C ASN A 26 -22.87 -40.98 -24.82
N ALA A 27 -22.14 -40.64 -23.76
CA ALA A 27 -22.52 -39.61 -22.82
C ALA A 27 -22.19 -38.17 -23.28
N TYR A 28 -21.47 -38.01 -24.38
CA TYR A 28 -21.05 -36.70 -24.87
C TYR A 28 -21.51 -36.48 -26.31
N ALA A 29 -22.13 -35.33 -26.61
CA ALA A 29 -22.44 -34.85 -27.95
C ALA A 29 -21.35 -33.88 -28.42
N VAL A 30 -20.84 -34.09 -29.62
CA VAL A 30 -19.76 -33.31 -30.22
C VAL A 30 -20.38 -32.38 -31.29
N HIS A 31 -20.32 -31.09 -31.04
CA HIS A 31 -20.88 -30.09 -31.95
C HIS A 31 -19.78 -29.29 -32.64
N PRO A 32 -19.83 -29.04 -33.93
CA PRO A 32 -18.93 -28.12 -34.62
C PRO A 32 -19.17 -26.68 -34.12
N PRO A 33 -18.31 -25.72 -34.47
CA PRO A 33 -18.58 -24.32 -34.18
C PRO A 33 -19.87 -23.83 -34.84
N ALA A 34 -20.45 -22.78 -34.27
CA ALA A 34 -21.58 -22.09 -34.91
C ALA A 34 -21.15 -21.55 -36.31
N ASP A 35 -22.09 -21.48 -37.22
CA ASP A 35 -21.89 -20.87 -38.53
C ASP A 35 -21.73 -19.32 -38.43
N ILE A 36 -21.54 -18.68 -39.58
CA ILE A 36 -21.36 -17.23 -39.70
C ILE A 36 -22.56 -16.46 -39.15
N ASP A 37 -23.77 -17.06 -39.24
CA ASP A 37 -25.04 -16.47 -38.81
C ASP A 37 -25.32 -16.76 -37.30
N GLY A 38 -24.43 -17.47 -36.61
CA GLY A 38 -24.56 -17.83 -35.20
C GLY A 38 -25.42 -19.06 -34.95
N ASN A 39 -25.89 -19.77 -35.97
CA ASN A 39 -26.68 -20.99 -35.83
C ASN A 39 -25.77 -22.14 -35.39
N ARG A 40 -26.29 -23.00 -34.53
CA ARG A 40 -25.56 -24.19 -34.06
C ARG A 40 -25.88 -25.38 -34.95
N PRO A 41 -24.91 -25.91 -35.70
CA PRO A 41 -25.13 -27.12 -36.49
C PRO A 41 -25.46 -28.32 -35.59
N PRO A 42 -26.10 -29.39 -36.16
CA PRO A 42 -26.34 -30.64 -35.45
C PRO A 42 -25.02 -31.24 -34.93
N ALA A 43 -25.12 -32.15 -33.98
CA ALA A 43 -23.95 -32.88 -33.48
C ALA A 43 -23.30 -33.68 -34.61
N LEU A 44 -21.98 -33.63 -34.70
CA LEU A 44 -21.19 -34.46 -35.62
C LEU A 44 -21.33 -35.96 -35.26
N CYS A 45 -21.22 -36.25 -33.98
CA CYS A 45 -21.33 -37.61 -33.46
C CYS A 45 -21.61 -37.60 -31.94
N TYR A 46 -21.77 -38.79 -31.36
CA TYR A 46 -21.91 -39.01 -29.94
C TYR A 46 -20.84 -40.00 -29.48
N VAL A 47 -20.11 -39.67 -28.43
CA VAL A 47 -19.01 -40.47 -27.90
C VAL A 47 -19.17 -40.76 -26.40
N ASP A 48 -18.54 -41.80 -25.92
CA ASP A 48 -18.57 -42.25 -24.54
C ASP A 48 -17.59 -41.48 -23.65
N ASP A 49 -16.49 -40.93 -24.25
CA ASP A 49 -15.45 -40.19 -23.55
C ASP A 49 -15.26 -38.78 -24.13
N TRP A 50 -14.92 -37.81 -23.24
CA TRP A 50 -14.70 -36.44 -23.61
C TRP A 50 -13.48 -36.27 -24.55
N MET A 51 -12.41 -37.06 -24.33
CA MET A 51 -11.20 -37.00 -25.13
C MET A 51 -11.44 -37.49 -26.57
N LYS A 52 -12.27 -38.51 -26.77
CA LYS A 52 -12.71 -38.90 -28.10
C LYS A 52 -13.41 -37.73 -28.81
N GLY A 53 -14.29 -37.03 -28.07
CA GLY A 53 -14.94 -35.83 -28.58
C GLY A 53 -13.96 -34.72 -28.96
N PHE A 54 -12.89 -34.56 -28.20
CA PHE A 54 -11.85 -33.58 -28.48
C PHE A 54 -11.05 -33.95 -29.75
N ILE A 55 -10.69 -35.21 -29.92
CA ILE A 55 -10.02 -35.73 -31.13
C ILE A 55 -10.89 -35.49 -32.37
N ILE A 56 -12.19 -35.82 -32.29
CA ILE A 56 -13.13 -35.58 -33.39
C ILE A 56 -13.23 -34.08 -33.76
N LEU A 57 -13.35 -33.18 -32.77
CA LEU A 57 -13.36 -31.75 -33.06
C LEU A 57 -12.05 -31.28 -33.68
N THR A 58 -10.92 -31.82 -33.25
CA THR A 58 -9.62 -31.49 -33.82
C THR A 58 -9.53 -31.99 -35.27
N ALA A 59 -9.97 -33.18 -35.57
CA ALA A 59 -10.04 -33.74 -36.91
C ALA A 59 -10.99 -32.91 -37.81
N TYR A 60 -12.16 -32.53 -37.29
CA TYR A 60 -13.10 -31.65 -38.00
C TYR A 60 -12.46 -30.29 -38.36
N LYS A 61 -11.73 -29.71 -37.41
CA LYS A 61 -11.00 -28.46 -37.66
C LYS A 61 -9.87 -28.58 -38.65
N ALA A 62 -9.21 -29.74 -38.69
CA ALA A 62 -8.17 -30.06 -39.65
C ALA A 62 -8.73 -30.44 -41.05
N GLY A 63 -10.06 -30.56 -41.20
CA GLY A 63 -10.68 -30.99 -42.45
C GLY A 63 -10.51 -32.51 -42.72
N THR A 64 -10.14 -33.29 -41.74
CA THR A 64 -9.88 -34.73 -41.85
C THR A 64 -10.94 -35.60 -41.19
N TYR A 65 -11.99 -35.00 -40.65
CA TYR A 65 -13.11 -35.73 -40.06
C TYR A 65 -13.96 -36.42 -41.15
N VAL A 66 -14.20 -37.71 -40.95
CA VAL A 66 -15.14 -38.52 -41.73
C VAL A 66 -16.19 -39.09 -40.78
N PRO A 67 -17.53 -38.99 -41.13
CA PRO A 67 -18.59 -39.56 -40.33
C PRO A 67 -18.35 -41.06 -40.06
N GLY A 68 -18.45 -41.47 -38.82
CA GLY A 68 -18.13 -42.85 -38.39
C GLY A 68 -16.74 -43.05 -37.79
N MET A 69 -15.87 -42.06 -37.93
CA MET A 69 -14.51 -42.12 -37.37
C MET A 69 -14.48 -42.32 -35.83
N GLU A 70 -15.56 -41.92 -35.14
CA GLU A 70 -15.72 -42.14 -33.69
C GLU A 70 -15.76 -43.59 -33.27
N ALA A 71 -16.15 -44.53 -34.16
CA ALA A 71 -16.22 -45.94 -33.90
C ALA A 71 -14.82 -46.62 -33.84
N ASP A 72 -13.87 -46.05 -34.57
CA ASP A 72 -12.50 -46.55 -34.71
C ASP A 72 -11.53 -45.92 -33.71
N LEU A 73 -12.02 -45.03 -32.84
CA LEU A 73 -11.19 -44.38 -31.83
C LEU A 73 -11.10 -45.22 -30.57
N ASP A 74 -10.11 -46.08 -30.50
CA ASP A 74 -9.70 -46.76 -29.26
C ASP A 74 -8.74 -45.86 -28.46
N LEU A 75 -9.23 -45.30 -27.36
CA LEU A 75 -8.35 -44.69 -26.37
C LEU A 75 -7.71 -45.81 -25.55
N PRO A 76 -6.39 -45.78 -25.29
CA PRO A 76 -5.77 -46.76 -24.41
C PRO A 76 -6.47 -46.74 -23.06
N GLU A 77 -6.96 -47.91 -22.59
CA GLU A 77 -7.52 -48.07 -21.27
C GLU A 77 -6.51 -47.58 -20.23
N ALA A 78 -6.98 -46.79 -19.27
CA ALA A 78 -6.16 -46.19 -18.21
C ALA A 78 -5.69 -47.28 -17.21
N SER A 79 -4.84 -48.14 -17.66
CA SER A 79 -4.10 -49.10 -16.80
C SER A 79 -2.72 -48.50 -16.49
N GLY A 80 -2.70 -47.53 -15.55
CA GLY A 80 -1.48 -46.92 -15.06
C GLY A 80 -1.56 -45.40 -15.00
N SER A 81 -1.21 -44.84 -13.89
CA SER A 81 -1.31 -43.43 -13.51
C SER A 81 -0.50 -42.43 -14.39
N GLY A 82 -0.03 -42.83 -15.55
CA GLY A 82 0.84 -42.01 -16.44
C GLY A 82 0.21 -41.58 -17.75
N SER A 83 -0.77 -42.33 -18.31
CA SER A 83 -1.21 -42.08 -19.70
C SER A 83 -2.30 -41.00 -19.83
N THR A 84 -3.19 -40.89 -18.85
CA THR A 84 -4.26 -39.87 -18.88
C THR A 84 -3.70 -38.45 -18.71
N GLY A 85 -2.66 -38.28 -17.90
CA GLY A 85 -1.98 -37.02 -17.75
C GLY A 85 -1.25 -36.53 -19.03
N SER A 86 -0.75 -37.47 -19.83
CA SER A 86 -0.09 -37.18 -21.11
C SER A 86 -1.08 -36.70 -22.17
N LEU A 87 -2.28 -37.31 -22.27
CA LEU A 87 -3.31 -36.87 -23.22
C LEU A 87 -3.96 -35.55 -22.85
N GLU A 88 -4.19 -35.30 -21.55
CA GLU A 88 -4.68 -34.01 -21.07
C GLU A 88 -3.62 -32.91 -21.30
N ALA A 89 -2.34 -33.19 -21.08
CA ALA A 89 -1.23 -32.27 -21.38
C ALA A 89 -1.14 -31.95 -22.86
N LEU A 90 -1.32 -32.96 -23.75
CA LEU A 90 -1.36 -32.77 -25.19
C LEU A 90 -2.56 -31.91 -25.62
N ALA A 91 -3.75 -32.19 -25.06
CA ALA A 91 -4.94 -31.39 -25.35
C ALA A 91 -4.76 -29.93 -24.92
N ASN A 92 -4.22 -29.68 -23.76
CA ASN A 92 -3.93 -28.33 -23.27
C ASN A 92 -2.91 -27.60 -24.18
N LYS A 93 -1.86 -28.31 -24.62
CA LYS A 93 -0.88 -27.76 -25.55
C LYS A 93 -1.50 -27.41 -26.91
N LEU A 94 -2.30 -28.30 -27.49
CA LEU A 94 -2.99 -28.05 -28.75
C LEU A 94 -3.98 -26.87 -28.66
N LEU A 95 -4.70 -26.72 -27.52
CA LEU A 95 -5.60 -25.61 -27.30
C LEU A 95 -4.83 -24.30 -27.14
N ALA A 96 -3.68 -24.31 -26.47
CA ALA A 96 -2.81 -23.14 -26.34
C ALA A 96 -2.23 -22.72 -27.69
N ASP A 97 -1.79 -23.69 -28.50
CA ASP A 97 -1.25 -23.41 -29.84
C ASP A 97 -2.35 -22.89 -30.79
N TYR A 98 -3.56 -23.44 -30.72
CA TYR A 98 -4.73 -22.93 -31.47
C TYR A 98 -5.06 -21.49 -31.11
N SER A 99 -5.10 -21.19 -29.80
CA SER A 99 -5.36 -19.82 -29.31
C SER A 99 -4.31 -18.83 -29.79
N ARG A 100 -3.03 -19.22 -29.80
CA ARG A 100 -1.92 -18.41 -30.31
C ARG A 100 -2.03 -18.10 -31.81
N VAL A 101 -2.36 -19.11 -32.61
CA VAL A 101 -2.51 -18.97 -34.08
C VAL A 101 -3.72 -18.09 -34.44
N LYS A 102 -4.77 -18.10 -33.61
CA LYS A 102 -5.97 -17.28 -33.82
C LYS A 102 -5.84 -15.86 -33.22
N GLY A 103 -4.67 -15.51 -32.64
CA GLY A 103 -4.48 -14.22 -31.94
C GLY A 103 -5.30 -14.09 -30.66
N VAL A 104 -5.86 -15.19 -30.17
CA VAL A 104 -6.47 -15.26 -28.84
C VAL A 104 -5.33 -15.61 -27.89
N GLU A 105 -4.84 -14.66 -27.14
CA GLU A 105 -3.84 -14.93 -26.11
C GLU A 105 -4.35 -16.06 -25.18
N PRO A 106 -3.50 -17.07 -24.87
CA PRO A 106 -3.87 -18.04 -23.86
C PRO A 106 -4.21 -17.29 -22.58
N PRO A 107 -5.24 -17.71 -21.81
CA PRO A 107 -5.53 -17.10 -20.54
C PRO A 107 -4.25 -17.10 -19.73
N GLN A 108 -3.73 -15.91 -19.43
CA GLN A 108 -2.55 -15.79 -18.56
C GLN A 108 -2.86 -16.55 -17.25
N PRO A 109 -1.88 -17.26 -16.69
CA PRO A 109 -2.11 -17.95 -15.42
C PRO A 109 -2.65 -16.91 -14.41
N GLU A 110 -3.78 -17.24 -13.82
CA GLU A 110 -4.47 -16.35 -12.89
C GLU A 110 -3.55 -16.09 -11.69
N LYS A 111 -3.03 -14.88 -11.62
CA LYS A 111 -2.16 -14.47 -10.51
C LYS A 111 -2.94 -14.41 -9.21
N SER A 112 -2.36 -14.95 -8.16
CA SER A 112 -2.88 -14.78 -6.80
C SER A 112 -2.70 -13.33 -6.30
N PHE A 113 -3.40 -12.96 -5.25
CA PHE A 113 -3.22 -11.67 -4.58
C PHE A 113 -1.75 -11.46 -4.15
N ALA A 114 -1.10 -12.50 -3.65
CA ALA A 114 0.30 -12.44 -3.24
C ALA A 114 1.25 -12.23 -4.43
N GLU A 115 1.00 -12.87 -5.57
CA GLU A 115 1.81 -12.69 -6.78
C GLU A 115 1.66 -11.29 -7.38
N VAL A 116 0.43 -10.74 -7.37
CA VAL A 116 0.18 -9.33 -7.78
C VAL A 116 0.87 -8.37 -6.82
N TYR A 117 0.78 -8.61 -5.51
CA TYR A 117 1.51 -7.82 -4.52
C TYR A 117 3.02 -7.85 -4.76
N GLN A 118 3.60 -9.01 -4.98
CA GLN A 118 5.04 -9.13 -5.19
C GLN A 118 5.50 -8.35 -6.43
N ALA A 119 4.76 -8.46 -7.53
CA ALA A 119 5.05 -7.73 -8.76
C ALA A 119 4.93 -6.20 -8.56
N PHE A 120 3.85 -5.75 -7.91
CA PHE A 120 3.65 -4.36 -7.53
C PHE A 120 4.77 -3.85 -6.62
N PHE A 121 5.14 -4.62 -5.59
CA PHE A 121 6.17 -4.25 -4.62
C PHE A 121 7.53 -4.10 -5.29
N ASP A 122 7.87 -5.03 -6.17
CA ASP A 122 9.14 -5.00 -6.91
C ASP A 122 9.19 -3.84 -7.90
N ASP A 123 8.11 -3.56 -8.60
CA ASP A 123 8.00 -2.41 -9.49
C ASP A 123 8.17 -1.09 -8.73
N LYS A 124 7.48 -0.95 -7.60
CA LYS A 124 7.48 0.28 -6.82
C LYS A 124 8.79 0.54 -6.07
N TYR A 125 9.38 -0.48 -5.43
CA TYR A 125 10.46 -0.30 -4.47
C TYR A 125 11.85 -0.74 -4.96
N LYS A 126 11.96 -1.62 -5.98
CA LYS A 126 13.24 -2.12 -6.50
C LYS A 126 13.76 -1.34 -7.72
N LYS A 127 12.89 -0.63 -8.44
CA LYS A 127 13.27 0.10 -9.68
C LYS A 127 13.87 1.50 -9.44
N GLY A 128 14.71 1.67 -8.43
CA GLY A 128 15.49 2.91 -8.26
C GLY A 128 14.77 4.12 -7.67
N HIS A 129 13.59 3.96 -7.13
CA HIS A 129 12.87 5.00 -6.41
C HIS A 129 13.31 5.05 -4.94
N ASN A 130 13.73 6.24 -4.47
CA ASN A 130 14.11 6.45 -3.07
C ASN A 130 12.86 6.57 -2.16
N TYR A 131 12.35 5.42 -1.73
CA TYR A 131 11.32 5.38 -0.68
C TYR A 131 11.96 5.23 0.70
N SER A 132 11.32 5.81 1.73
CA SER A 132 11.76 5.63 3.11
C SER A 132 11.53 4.20 3.58
N GLU A 133 12.41 3.69 4.44
CA GLU A 133 12.26 2.36 5.07
C GLU A 133 10.91 2.22 5.79
N SER A 134 10.41 3.30 6.38
CA SER A 134 9.08 3.34 7.00
C SER A 134 7.96 3.06 5.99
N SER A 135 8.03 3.63 4.77
CA SER A 135 7.04 3.37 3.72
C SER A 135 7.04 1.91 3.29
N ILE A 136 8.24 1.34 3.11
CA ILE A 136 8.42 -0.08 2.76
C ILE A 136 7.83 -0.98 3.84
N THR A 137 8.15 -0.70 5.11
CA THR A 137 7.66 -1.46 6.27
C THR A 137 6.14 -1.36 6.41
N SER A 138 5.56 -0.18 6.24
CA SER A 138 4.11 0.02 6.29
C SER A 138 3.39 -0.78 5.21
N THR A 139 3.90 -0.79 3.97
CA THR A 139 3.34 -1.58 2.87
C THR A 139 3.42 -3.08 3.13
N ARG A 140 4.56 -3.57 3.67
CA ARG A 140 4.71 -4.98 4.07
C ARG A 140 3.74 -5.37 5.19
N THR A 141 3.56 -4.49 6.17
CA THR A 141 2.63 -4.73 7.28
C THR A 141 1.19 -4.75 6.80
N ALA A 142 0.79 -3.84 5.92
CA ALA A 142 -0.53 -3.85 5.31
C ALA A 142 -0.79 -5.16 4.54
N PHE A 143 0.17 -5.63 3.74
CA PHE A 143 0.07 -6.91 3.04
C PHE A 143 -0.08 -8.08 4.02
N LYS A 144 0.72 -8.14 5.09
CA LYS A 144 0.62 -9.20 6.11
C LYS A 144 -0.78 -9.28 6.71
N ASN A 145 -1.45 -8.17 6.90
CA ASN A 145 -2.81 -8.11 7.44
C ASN A 145 -3.87 -8.56 6.43
N CYS A 146 -3.52 -8.76 5.17
CA CYS A 146 -4.39 -9.28 4.12
C CYS A 146 -4.23 -10.81 3.90
N SER A 147 -3.72 -11.56 4.88
CA SER A 147 -3.35 -12.98 4.71
C SER A 147 -4.48 -13.87 4.19
N SER A 148 -5.73 -13.58 4.49
CA SER A 148 -6.90 -14.32 3.98
C SER A 148 -7.14 -14.18 2.47
N LEU A 149 -6.45 -13.22 1.82
CA LEU A 149 -6.53 -12.99 0.38
C LEU A 149 -5.33 -13.57 -0.39
N HIS A 150 -4.23 -13.90 0.27
CA HIS A 150 -2.94 -14.19 -0.38
C HIS A 150 -3.06 -15.25 -1.49
N ASP A 151 -3.76 -16.34 -1.25
CA ASP A 151 -3.88 -17.47 -2.18
C ASP A 151 -5.08 -17.34 -3.13
N LYS A 152 -5.90 -16.30 -2.99
CA LYS A 152 -7.05 -16.10 -3.87
C LYS A 152 -6.60 -15.55 -5.22
N PRO A 153 -7.18 -16.04 -6.35
CA PRO A 153 -6.94 -15.42 -7.65
C PRO A 153 -7.37 -13.95 -7.63
N PHE A 154 -6.47 -13.05 -8.03
CA PHE A 154 -6.70 -11.61 -7.95
C PHE A 154 -7.90 -11.15 -8.79
N ARG A 155 -8.09 -11.75 -9.96
CA ARG A 155 -9.20 -11.47 -10.88
C ARG A 155 -10.56 -11.88 -10.30
N ASP A 156 -10.59 -12.87 -9.41
CA ASP A 156 -11.80 -13.36 -8.76
C ASP A 156 -12.21 -12.59 -7.50
N LEU A 157 -11.33 -11.74 -6.98
CA LEU A 157 -11.64 -10.91 -5.82
C LEU A 157 -12.78 -9.94 -6.13
N ARG A 158 -13.65 -9.75 -5.15
CA ARG A 158 -14.76 -8.81 -5.20
C ARG A 158 -14.68 -7.84 -4.01
N ALA A 159 -15.41 -6.74 -4.08
CA ALA A 159 -15.44 -5.74 -3.01
C ALA A 159 -15.73 -6.36 -1.62
N LYS A 160 -16.61 -7.37 -1.56
CA LYS A 160 -16.93 -8.09 -0.31
C LYS A 160 -15.72 -8.82 0.31
N ASP A 161 -14.82 -9.35 -0.53
CA ASP A 161 -13.63 -10.05 -0.03
C ASP A 161 -12.64 -9.07 0.59
N LEU A 162 -12.43 -7.92 -0.06
CA LEU A 162 -11.59 -6.82 0.41
C LEU A 162 -12.19 -6.18 1.68
N GLN A 163 -13.50 -5.90 1.67
CA GLN A 163 -14.23 -5.33 2.80
C GLN A 163 -14.15 -6.22 4.03
N SER A 164 -14.31 -7.54 3.85
CA SER A 164 -14.23 -8.51 4.95
C SER A 164 -12.88 -8.46 5.69
N VAL A 165 -11.78 -8.13 5.02
CA VAL A 165 -10.48 -7.96 5.69
C VAL A 165 -10.49 -6.74 6.60
N LEU A 166 -11.03 -5.60 6.12
CA LEU A 166 -11.10 -4.37 6.91
C LEU A 166 -12.05 -4.53 8.11
N ASP A 167 -13.22 -5.13 7.89
CA ASP A 167 -14.24 -5.30 8.92
C ASP A 167 -13.81 -6.26 10.05
N ASN A 168 -12.98 -7.27 9.72
CA ASN A 168 -12.49 -8.25 10.68
C ASN A 168 -11.09 -7.92 11.25
N CYS A 169 -10.45 -6.85 10.80
CA CYS A 169 -9.13 -6.46 11.27
C CYS A 169 -9.23 -5.67 12.59
N PRO A 170 -8.63 -6.16 13.71
CA PRO A 170 -8.76 -5.52 15.03
C PRO A 170 -7.83 -4.31 15.21
N LEU A 171 -7.32 -3.75 14.13
CA LEU A 171 -6.38 -2.63 14.17
C LEU A 171 -7.12 -1.29 14.20
N ARG A 172 -6.42 -0.23 14.62
CA ARG A 172 -6.93 1.14 14.62
C ARG A 172 -7.13 1.67 13.20
N HIS A 173 -7.96 2.70 13.05
CA HIS A 173 -8.32 3.33 11.78
C HIS A 173 -7.10 3.64 10.89
N ALA A 174 -6.08 4.28 11.41
CA ALA A 174 -4.85 4.59 10.67
C ALA A 174 -4.14 3.35 10.07
N SER A 175 -4.24 2.18 10.71
CA SER A 175 -3.69 0.93 10.17
C SER A 175 -4.58 0.35 9.07
N LEU A 176 -5.90 0.51 9.17
CA LEU A 176 -6.85 0.13 8.12
C LEU A 176 -6.69 1.00 6.88
N GLU A 177 -6.38 2.30 7.05
CA GLU A 177 -6.01 3.18 5.93
C GLU A 177 -4.80 2.68 5.15
N LEU A 178 -3.80 2.10 5.82
CA LEU A 178 -2.65 1.51 5.13
C LEU A 178 -3.06 0.31 4.28
N ILE A 179 -4.01 -0.51 4.75
CA ILE A 179 -4.56 -1.64 3.97
C ILE A 179 -5.37 -1.11 2.78
N LEU A 180 -6.24 -0.16 2.98
CA LEU A 180 -7.03 0.46 1.91
C LEU A 180 -6.13 1.11 0.85
N ASN A 181 -5.12 1.84 1.28
CA ASN A 181 -4.10 2.42 0.40
C ASN A 181 -3.33 1.35 -0.40
N LEU A 182 -3.03 0.20 0.24
CA LEU A 182 -2.42 -0.94 -0.46
C LEU A 182 -3.34 -1.45 -1.57
N TYR A 183 -4.64 -1.63 -1.29
CA TYR A 183 -5.62 -2.06 -2.30
C TYR A 183 -5.66 -1.08 -3.48
N HIS A 184 -5.76 0.22 -3.23
CA HIS A 184 -5.77 1.23 -4.29
C HIS A 184 -4.54 1.17 -5.18
N GLN A 185 -3.37 1.00 -4.58
CA GLN A 185 -2.11 0.91 -5.31
C GLN A 185 -1.98 -0.39 -6.11
N MET A 186 -2.33 -1.53 -5.51
CA MET A 186 -2.29 -2.84 -6.17
C MET A 186 -3.27 -2.91 -7.34
N TYR A 187 -4.50 -2.44 -7.17
CA TYR A 187 -5.50 -2.42 -8.23
C TYR A 187 -5.12 -1.43 -9.35
N HIS A 188 -4.53 -0.28 -9.02
CA HIS A 188 -4.02 0.64 -10.02
C HIS A 188 -2.89 0.01 -10.85
N TYR A 189 -1.97 -0.68 -10.19
CA TYR A 189 -0.90 -1.42 -10.87
C TYR A 189 -1.46 -2.56 -11.72
N ALA A 190 -2.36 -3.37 -11.18
CA ALA A 190 -2.97 -4.50 -11.87
C ALA A 190 -3.82 -4.06 -13.08
N GLU A 191 -4.50 -2.91 -13.00
CA GLU A 191 -5.22 -2.29 -14.12
C GLU A 191 -4.28 -1.95 -15.28
N GLY A 192 -3.12 -1.36 -14.99
CA GLY A 192 -2.09 -1.06 -15.98
C GLY A 192 -1.42 -2.30 -16.60
N GLN A 193 -1.52 -3.47 -15.93
CA GLN A 193 -1.03 -4.76 -16.41
C GLN A 193 -2.14 -5.64 -17.01
N GLU A 194 -3.37 -5.16 -17.10
CA GLU A 194 -4.55 -5.92 -17.57
C GLU A 194 -4.85 -7.19 -16.73
N TRP A 195 -4.45 -7.20 -15.46
CA TRP A 195 -4.67 -8.33 -14.55
C TRP A 195 -6.00 -8.26 -13.79
N CYS A 196 -6.74 -7.18 -13.91
CA CYS A 196 -8.09 -7.06 -13.35
C CYS A 196 -9.04 -6.37 -14.34
N ASP A 197 -10.30 -6.80 -14.29
CA ASP A 197 -11.34 -6.27 -15.18
C ASP A 197 -12.07 -5.07 -14.55
N LYS A 198 -12.02 -4.94 -13.23
CA LYS A 198 -12.74 -3.90 -12.47
C LYS A 198 -11.99 -3.52 -11.20
N ARG A 199 -12.02 -2.24 -10.88
CA ARG A 199 -11.47 -1.62 -9.67
C ARG A 199 -12.41 -1.81 -8.47
N TYR A 200 -12.36 -3.02 -7.87
CA TYR A 200 -13.18 -3.32 -6.68
C TYR A 200 -12.73 -2.59 -5.42
N ASP A 201 -11.48 -2.15 -5.36
CA ASP A 201 -10.93 -1.31 -4.30
C ASP A 201 -11.68 0.02 -4.09
N ARG A 202 -12.36 0.54 -5.13
CA ARG A 202 -13.15 1.79 -5.06
C ARG A 202 -14.50 1.64 -4.34
N PHE A 203 -14.90 0.42 -4.05
CA PHE A 203 -16.18 0.09 -3.39
C PHE A 203 -15.99 -0.38 -1.96
N VAL A 204 -14.80 -0.16 -1.40
CA VAL A 204 -14.41 -0.57 -0.05
C VAL A 204 -14.18 0.68 0.79
N SER A 205 -14.62 0.66 2.02
CA SER A 205 -14.49 1.77 2.96
C SER A 205 -14.17 1.28 4.37
N ILE A 206 -13.59 2.15 5.17
CA ILE A 206 -13.34 1.89 6.59
C ILE A 206 -14.59 2.32 7.36
N ASN A 207 -15.23 1.35 8.02
CA ASN A 207 -16.45 1.57 8.79
C ASN A 207 -16.17 1.97 10.26
N GLN A 208 -14.91 1.86 10.71
CA GLN A 208 -14.51 2.30 12.04
C GLN A 208 -14.42 3.83 12.08
N PRO A 209 -14.84 4.47 13.18
CA PRO A 209 -14.60 5.90 13.36
C PRO A 209 -13.11 6.21 13.24
N ASP A 210 -12.82 7.40 12.71
CA ASP A 210 -11.47 7.95 12.77
C ASP A 210 -11.13 8.19 14.25
N ASP A 211 -10.21 7.38 14.76
CA ASP A 211 -9.67 7.46 16.11
C ASP A 211 -8.34 8.23 16.13
N ASP A 212 -8.06 9.02 15.08
CA ASP A 212 -6.88 9.88 15.04
C ASP A 212 -6.97 10.88 16.21
N GLU A 213 -6.35 10.49 17.30
CA GLU A 213 -5.93 11.41 18.35
C GLU A 213 -4.98 12.41 17.71
N HIS A 214 -5.52 13.52 17.20
CA HIS A 214 -4.70 14.64 16.79
C HIS A 214 -3.79 14.99 17.95
N GLY A 215 -2.46 15.12 17.68
CA GLY A 215 -1.54 15.45 18.74
C GLY A 215 -2.01 16.65 19.55
N VAL A 216 -1.99 16.53 20.86
CA VAL A 216 -2.47 17.55 21.79
C VAL A 216 -1.32 18.49 22.12
N PRO A 217 -1.40 19.79 21.78
CA PRO A 217 -0.38 20.73 22.15
C PRO A 217 -0.32 20.90 23.67
N PHE A 218 0.89 21.05 24.23
CA PHE A 218 1.05 21.42 25.64
C PHE A 218 0.32 22.72 25.93
N THR A 219 -0.38 22.77 27.04
CA THR A 219 -1.05 23.98 27.56
C THR A 219 -0.01 24.97 28.11
N ASP A 220 -0.46 26.18 28.47
CA ASP A 220 0.44 27.17 29.06
C ASP A 220 0.92 26.76 30.45
N ASP A 221 0.05 26.11 31.24
CA ASP A 221 0.40 25.62 32.58
C ASP A 221 1.41 24.45 32.50
N GLU A 222 1.20 23.54 31.55
CA GLU A 222 2.19 22.45 31.29
C GLU A 222 3.54 23.03 30.83
N LEU A 223 3.52 24.04 29.97
CA LEU A 223 4.75 24.71 29.56
C LEU A 223 5.51 25.39 30.71
N ARG A 224 4.79 25.98 31.69
CA ARG A 224 5.42 26.49 32.93
C ARG A 224 6.12 25.37 33.68
N ILE A 225 5.44 24.25 33.89
CA ILE A 225 6.02 23.07 34.57
C ILE A 225 7.26 22.58 33.82
N LEU A 226 7.20 22.51 32.47
CA LEU A 226 8.36 22.12 31.66
C LEU A 226 9.54 23.11 31.82
N TRP A 227 9.29 24.42 31.87
CA TRP A 227 10.32 25.43 32.09
C TRP A 227 10.92 25.36 33.49
N ASP A 228 10.14 25.02 34.51
CA ASP A 228 10.63 24.82 35.88
C ASP A 228 11.57 23.60 35.99
N HIS A 229 11.47 22.65 35.05
CA HIS A 229 12.27 21.43 34.99
C HIS A 229 13.20 21.38 33.75
N LYS A 230 13.57 22.55 33.22
CA LYS A 230 14.39 22.67 32.00
C LYS A 230 15.77 22.04 32.07
N ASP A 231 16.28 21.76 33.28
CA ASP A 231 17.58 21.14 33.51
C ASP A 231 17.55 19.60 33.37
N ASP A 232 16.37 19.00 33.26
CA ASP A 232 16.22 17.58 32.86
C ASP A 232 16.54 17.45 31.35
N PRO A 233 17.48 16.55 30.97
CA PRO A 233 17.92 16.46 29.57
C PRO A 233 16.81 16.08 28.59
N ALA A 234 15.77 15.34 28.99
CA ALA A 234 14.66 14.99 28.13
C ALA A 234 13.69 16.16 27.96
N ILE A 235 13.45 16.92 29.03
CA ILE A 235 12.60 18.12 29.02
C ILE A 235 13.31 19.26 28.28
N GLU A 236 14.62 19.43 28.46
CA GLU A 236 15.41 20.41 27.71
C GLU A 236 15.23 20.24 26.20
N LEU A 237 15.36 19.02 25.67
CA LEU A 237 15.12 18.75 24.26
C LEU A 237 13.65 18.95 23.86
N LEU A 238 12.71 18.59 24.74
CA LEU A 238 11.28 18.83 24.46
C LEU A 238 10.99 20.32 24.30
N LEU A 239 11.56 21.19 25.17
CA LEU A 239 11.44 22.65 25.04
C LEU A 239 12.05 23.15 23.73
N ILE A 240 13.21 22.63 23.31
CA ILE A 240 13.78 22.97 22.00
C ILE A 240 12.80 22.63 20.90
N LEU A 241 12.12 21.49 20.96
CA LEU A 241 11.11 21.09 19.99
C LEU A 241 9.86 21.99 20.02
N CYS A 242 9.39 22.37 21.24
CA CYS A 242 8.23 23.25 21.42
C CYS A 242 8.44 24.67 20.89
N TYR A 243 9.67 25.17 20.86
CA TYR A 243 9.98 26.53 20.43
C TYR A 243 10.70 26.59 19.06
N SER A 244 10.81 25.46 18.35
CA SER A 244 11.40 25.40 17.01
C SER A 244 10.51 24.70 15.98
N GLY A 245 9.57 23.88 16.43
CA GLY A 245 8.64 23.14 15.56
C GLY A 245 9.28 22.00 14.76
N TRP A 246 10.51 21.61 15.08
CA TRP A 246 11.16 20.47 14.43
C TRP A 246 10.50 19.13 14.80
N ARG A 247 10.52 18.19 13.86
CA ARG A 247 10.15 16.81 14.19
C ARG A 247 11.33 16.09 14.86
N ILE A 248 11.06 15.25 15.83
CA ILE A 248 12.11 14.44 16.48
C ILE A 248 12.94 13.60 15.49
N THR A 249 12.35 13.22 14.34
CA THR A 249 13.09 12.50 13.30
C THR A 249 14.05 13.37 12.53
N GLU A 250 13.81 14.68 12.45
CA GLU A 250 14.62 15.65 11.71
C GLU A 250 15.81 16.14 12.56
N ILE A 251 15.67 16.15 13.91
CA ILE A 251 16.70 16.58 14.86
C ILE A 251 18.05 15.87 14.64
N LEU A 252 18.03 14.58 14.27
CA LEU A 252 19.25 13.79 14.06
C LEU A 252 20.12 14.26 12.89
N SER A 253 19.56 15.04 11.97
CA SER A 253 20.22 15.53 10.75
C SER A 253 20.27 17.04 10.64
N LEU A 254 19.88 17.78 11.70
CA LEU A 254 19.94 19.21 11.70
C LEU A 254 21.39 19.70 11.79
N GLN A 255 21.69 20.72 10.98
CA GLN A 255 22.85 21.57 11.18
C GLN A 255 22.44 22.73 12.08
N VAL A 256 23.28 23.03 13.06
CA VAL A 256 23.06 24.12 14.02
C VAL A 256 24.16 25.17 13.82
N ASP A 257 23.77 26.37 13.44
CA ASP A 257 24.65 27.52 13.38
C ASP A 257 24.46 28.34 14.66
N LEU A 258 25.41 28.22 15.58
CA LEU A 258 25.36 28.92 16.88
C LEU A 258 25.68 30.41 16.73
N ASP A 259 26.52 30.78 15.77
CA ASP A 259 26.92 32.18 15.56
C ASP A 259 25.75 33.00 15.00
N ASN A 260 25.08 32.46 13.97
CA ASN A 260 23.92 33.11 13.35
C ASN A 260 22.58 32.65 13.95
N ARG A 261 22.60 31.78 14.94
CA ARG A 261 21.45 31.28 15.73
C ARG A 261 20.31 30.79 14.86
N TYR A 262 20.55 29.73 14.07
CA TYR A 262 19.52 29.06 13.30
C TYR A 262 19.77 27.57 13.17
N PHE A 263 18.69 26.84 12.89
CA PHE A 263 18.71 25.47 12.46
C PHE A 263 18.53 25.37 10.94
N LEU A 264 19.30 24.52 10.29
CA LEU A 264 19.16 24.18 8.87
C LEU A 264 18.90 22.71 8.70
N GLY A 265 17.83 22.33 7.99
CA GLY A 265 17.53 20.91 7.75
C GLY A 265 16.18 20.67 7.12
N GLY A 266 15.66 19.46 7.37
CA GLY A 266 14.38 18.98 6.84
C GLY A 266 14.55 17.87 5.82
N ILE A 267 13.82 16.76 5.99
CA ILE A 267 14.02 15.52 5.23
C ILE A 267 12.74 15.12 4.48
N LYS A 268 11.56 15.32 5.08
CA LYS A 268 10.35 14.58 4.72
C LYS A 268 9.61 15.10 3.48
N THR A 269 9.66 16.40 3.20
CA THR A 269 8.90 17.01 2.11
C THR A 269 9.79 17.92 1.28
N ALA A 270 9.49 18.06 -0.02
CA ALA A 270 10.22 19.00 -0.88
C ALA A 270 10.20 20.45 -0.35
N ALA A 271 9.09 20.87 0.25
CA ALA A 271 8.93 22.19 0.87
C ALA A 271 9.69 22.33 2.20
N GLY A 272 9.97 21.22 2.87
CA GLY A 272 10.70 21.21 4.15
C GLY A 272 12.19 21.00 4.01
N LYS A 273 12.67 20.59 2.84
CA LYS A 273 14.08 20.27 2.60
C LYS A 273 14.92 21.56 2.57
N GLY A 274 15.96 21.61 3.39
CA GLY A 274 16.84 22.78 3.46
C GLY A 274 16.19 24.04 4.08
N ARG A 275 15.12 23.87 4.90
CA ARG A 275 14.50 25.01 5.56
C ARG A 275 15.38 25.55 6.69
N ILE A 276 15.31 26.86 6.85
CA ILE A 276 15.95 27.57 7.94
C ILE A 276 14.89 27.92 9.00
N VAL A 277 15.21 27.65 10.27
CA VAL A 277 14.39 28.05 11.42
C VAL A 277 15.30 28.76 12.42
N PRO A 278 15.04 30.05 12.71
CA PRO A 278 15.81 30.78 13.73
C PRO A 278 15.69 30.09 15.09
N ILE A 279 16.73 30.14 15.89
CA ILE A 279 16.70 29.68 17.28
C ILE A 279 16.10 30.79 18.12
N HIS A 280 14.96 30.52 18.75
CA HIS A 280 14.32 31.46 19.68
C HIS A 280 15.26 31.73 20.86
N SER A 281 15.34 33.00 21.29
CA SER A 281 16.28 33.44 22.33
C SER A 281 16.21 32.63 23.64
N SER A 282 15.01 32.27 24.05
CA SER A 282 14.80 31.51 25.31
C SER A 282 15.36 30.07 25.28
N ILE A 283 15.38 29.40 24.11
CA ILE A 283 15.94 28.05 23.99
C ILE A 283 17.40 28.04 23.55
N PHE A 284 17.97 29.20 23.19
CA PHE A 284 19.35 29.27 22.72
C PHE A 284 20.36 28.72 23.75
N PRO A 285 20.26 29.03 25.06
CA PRO A 285 21.15 28.42 26.05
C PRO A 285 21.11 26.90 26.07
N ALA A 286 19.92 26.30 25.94
CA ALA A 286 19.75 24.85 25.90
C ALA A 286 20.36 24.24 24.62
N VAL A 287 20.16 24.88 23.47
CA VAL A 287 20.79 24.48 22.20
C VAL A 287 22.31 24.55 22.31
N GLN A 288 22.85 25.65 22.84
CA GLN A 288 24.29 25.84 23.04
C GLN A 288 24.87 24.80 24.01
N HIS A 289 24.20 24.53 25.13
CA HIS A 289 24.57 23.49 26.08
C HIS A 289 24.71 22.14 25.38
N ARG A 290 23.67 21.70 24.65
CA ARG A 290 23.67 20.39 24.00
C ARG A 290 24.74 20.29 22.90
N MET A 291 24.95 21.34 22.13
CA MET A 291 25.98 21.35 21.08
C MET A 291 27.39 21.29 21.70
N ASN A 292 27.62 21.96 22.81
CA ASN A 292 28.94 21.96 23.52
C ASN A 292 29.19 20.61 24.22
N GLU A 293 28.17 20.05 24.88
CA GLU A 293 28.31 18.82 25.68
C GLU A 293 28.34 17.57 24.79
N TYR A 294 27.47 17.49 23.79
CA TYR A 294 27.24 16.28 22.97
C TYR A 294 27.66 16.42 21.50
N GLY A 295 27.96 17.60 21.03
CA GLY A 295 28.19 17.86 19.61
C GLY A 295 26.93 17.72 18.74
N CYS A 296 25.76 17.47 19.33
CA CYS A 296 24.48 17.29 18.63
C CYS A 296 23.30 17.53 19.57
N LEU A 297 22.11 17.76 19.00
CA LEU A 297 20.90 17.98 19.80
C LEU A 297 20.36 16.71 20.47
N LEU A 298 20.54 15.55 19.85
CA LEU A 298 20.05 14.25 20.35
C LEU A 298 21.17 13.20 20.28
N PRO A 299 21.87 12.91 21.40
CA PRO A 299 23.01 11.98 21.43
C PRO A 299 22.60 10.50 21.52
N CYS A 300 21.31 10.19 21.50
CA CYS A 300 20.80 8.83 21.64
C CYS A 300 19.74 8.51 20.57
N SER A 301 19.29 7.24 20.51
CA SER A 301 18.22 6.86 19.59
C SER A 301 16.88 7.50 20.00
N LYS A 302 15.99 7.74 19.03
CA LYS A 302 14.63 8.27 19.26
C LYS A 302 13.83 7.41 20.25
N ARG A 303 14.08 6.11 20.28
CA ARG A 303 13.40 5.20 21.21
C ARG A 303 13.87 5.43 22.66
N VAL A 304 15.17 5.58 22.86
CA VAL A 304 15.73 5.89 24.17
C VAL A 304 15.21 7.24 24.66
N TYR A 305 15.31 8.28 23.83
CA TYR A 305 14.76 9.59 24.17
C TYR A 305 13.28 9.54 24.55
N ARG A 306 12.46 8.82 23.78
CA ARG A 306 11.02 8.72 24.06
C ARG A 306 10.75 8.09 25.42
N ASN A 307 11.51 7.05 25.79
CA ASN A 307 11.35 6.40 27.08
C ASN A 307 11.74 7.37 28.23
N SER A 308 12.93 8.00 28.13
CA SER A 308 13.36 9.01 29.11
C SER A 308 12.37 10.18 29.22
N LEU A 309 11.83 10.66 28.09
CA LEU A 309 10.81 11.71 28.12
C LEU A 309 9.56 11.28 28.87
N TYR A 310 9.10 10.05 28.68
CA TYR A 310 7.93 9.56 29.40
C TYR A 310 8.16 9.43 30.91
N GLU A 311 9.35 8.96 31.31
CA GLU A 311 9.77 8.92 32.70
C GLU A 311 9.84 10.33 33.32
N SER A 312 10.44 11.29 32.61
CA SER A 312 10.52 12.69 33.05
C SER A 312 9.13 13.33 33.15
N LEU A 313 8.23 13.17 32.15
CA LEU A 313 6.87 13.70 32.22
C LEU A 313 6.05 13.10 33.36
N GLU A 314 6.23 11.82 33.64
CA GLU A 314 5.59 11.16 34.78
C GLU A 314 6.09 11.73 36.13
N SER A 315 7.38 11.95 36.27
CA SER A 315 7.99 12.47 37.50
C SER A 315 7.53 13.89 37.86
N ILE A 316 7.14 14.69 36.84
CA ILE A 316 6.67 16.07 37.04
C ILE A 316 5.14 16.20 36.99
N GLY A 317 4.41 15.06 36.97
CA GLY A 317 2.95 15.04 37.00
C GLY A 317 2.27 15.32 35.66
N LEU A 318 2.98 15.24 34.55
CA LEU A 318 2.44 15.42 33.20
C LEU A 318 2.16 14.10 32.45
N ALA A 319 1.99 13.01 33.16
CA ALA A 319 1.61 11.70 32.59
C ALA A 319 0.09 11.58 32.32
N GLY A 320 -0.55 12.62 31.82
CA GLY A 320 -1.98 12.68 31.61
C GLY A 320 -2.52 11.76 30.49
N ILE A 321 -3.86 11.76 30.35
CA ILE A 321 -4.55 11.16 29.20
C ILE A 321 -5.22 12.31 28.43
N PRO A 322 -4.89 12.50 27.12
CA PRO A 322 -3.97 11.71 26.29
C PRO A 322 -2.49 11.91 26.67
N LYS A 323 -1.71 10.86 26.49
CA LYS A 323 -0.26 10.87 26.77
C LYS A 323 0.48 11.72 25.74
N HIS A 324 1.18 12.77 26.19
CA HIS A 324 2.02 13.57 25.31
C HIS A 324 3.13 12.76 24.63
N THR A 325 3.39 13.09 23.37
CA THR A 325 4.46 12.51 22.56
C THR A 325 5.44 13.58 22.11
N PRO A 326 6.65 13.25 21.65
CA PRO A 326 7.56 14.24 21.07
C PRO A 326 6.97 15.01 19.87
N HIS A 327 5.90 14.49 19.23
CA HIS A 327 5.23 15.16 18.10
C HIS A 327 4.35 16.32 18.58
N ASP A 328 3.83 16.24 19.80
CA ASP A 328 2.99 17.28 20.40
C ASP A 328 3.75 18.58 20.63
N ALA A 329 5.07 18.52 20.79
CA ALA A 329 5.91 19.71 20.79
C ALA A 329 5.78 20.53 19.50
N ARG A 330 5.64 19.88 18.35
CA ARG A 330 5.43 20.58 17.10
C ARG A 330 4.01 21.17 16.98
N HIS A 331 3.01 20.51 17.52
CA HIS A 331 1.65 21.06 17.67
C HIS A 331 1.67 22.27 18.61
N THR A 332 2.46 22.19 19.68
CA THR A 332 2.68 23.29 20.61
C THR A 332 3.33 24.50 19.92
N PHE A 333 4.36 24.29 19.12
CA PHE A 333 4.95 25.36 18.32
C PHE A 333 3.93 26.04 17.41
N SER A 334 3.11 25.25 16.72
CA SER A 334 2.05 25.78 15.86
C SER A 334 1.04 26.61 16.64
N ARG A 335 0.60 26.11 17.81
CA ARG A 335 -0.31 26.82 18.73
C ARG A 335 0.31 28.11 19.26
N LEU A 336 1.57 28.08 19.67
CA LEU A 336 2.28 29.28 20.15
C LEU A 336 2.42 30.32 19.05
N CYS A 337 2.78 29.93 17.84
CA CYS A 337 2.82 30.83 16.69
C CYS A 337 1.47 31.52 16.46
N GLU A 338 0.38 30.78 16.56
CA GLU A 338 -0.96 31.32 16.38
C GLU A 338 -1.34 32.25 17.53
N LYS A 339 -1.12 31.84 18.79
CA LYS A 339 -1.39 32.62 20.00
C LYS A 339 -0.69 33.97 19.98
N TYR A 340 0.57 34.01 19.54
CA TYR A 340 1.40 35.21 19.58
C TYR A 340 1.48 35.98 18.22
N GLY A 341 0.58 35.67 17.29
CA GLY A 341 0.43 36.40 16.04
C GLY A 341 1.62 36.29 15.09
N VAL A 342 2.31 35.16 15.09
CA VAL A 342 3.29 34.84 14.04
C VAL A 342 2.56 34.71 12.71
N ARG A 343 3.07 35.36 11.66
CA ARG A 343 2.44 35.30 10.33
C ARG A 343 2.28 33.89 9.84
N GLU A 344 1.08 33.52 9.37
CA GLU A 344 0.74 32.17 8.96
C GLU A 344 1.73 31.58 7.93
N ASN A 345 2.14 32.39 6.95
CA ASN A 345 3.10 31.94 5.94
C ASN A 345 4.50 31.68 6.52
N ASP A 346 4.93 32.44 7.52
CA ASP A 346 6.22 32.26 8.17
C ASP A 346 6.17 31.04 9.12
N ARG A 347 5.06 30.83 9.81
CA ARG A 347 4.78 29.57 10.54
C ARG A 347 4.86 28.35 9.61
N LYS A 348 4.20 28.41 8.45
CA LYS A 348 4.25 27.33 7.43
C LYS A 348 5.68 27.07 6.94
N ARG A 349 6.48 28.13 6.72
CA ARG A 349 7.90 27.99 6.34
C ARG A 349 8.70 27.29 7.42
N MET A 350 8.63 27.78 8.66
CA MET A 350 9.33 27.18 9.79
C MET A 350 8.89 25.73 10.06
N LEU A 351 7.62 25.40 9.85
CA LEU A 351 7.12 24.03 9.94
C LEU A 351 7.45 23.17 8.70
N GLY A 352 7.84 23.75 7.58
CA GLY A 352 8.09 23.02 6.33
C GLY A 352 6.82 22.45 5.69
N HIS A 353 5.72 23.21 5.79
CA HIS A 353 4.47 22.91 5.10
C HIS A 353 4.50 23.40 3.66
N SER A 354 3.84 22.69 2.75
CA SER A 354 3.72 23.13 1.35
C SER A 354 2.75 24.29 1.22
N PHE A 355 3.07 25.24 0.34
CA PHE A 355 2.15 26.29 -0.06
C PHE A 355 1.28 25.81 -1.21
N ARG A 356 -0.02 26.08 -1.14
CA ARG A 356 -0.96 25.79 -2.22
C ARG A 356 -0.91 26.82 -3.34
N ASP A 357 -0.60 28.06 -3.00
CA ASP A 357 -0.52 29.15 -3.98
C ASP A 357 0.91 29.35 -4.52
N VAL A 358 0.99 29.70 -5.81
CA VAL A 358 2.24 29.89 -6.55
C VAL A 358 3.01 31.11 -6.03
N THR A 359 2.31 32.15 -5.60
CA THR A 359 2.91 33.41 -5.15
C THR A 359 3.79 33.20 -3.92
N ASN A 360 3.28 32.51 -2.91
CA ASN A 360 4.06 32.21 -1.71
C ASN A 360 5.12 31.12 -1.92
N LYS A 361 4.90 30.21 -2.89
CA LYS A 361 5.86 29.16 -3.23
C LYS A 361 7.09 29.69 -3.96
N VAL A 362 6.91 30.65 -4.88
CA VAL A 362 7.98 31.14 -5.79
C VAL A 362 8.54 32.47 -5.35
N TYR A 363 7.70 33.44 -4.95
CA TYR A 363 8.08 34.81 -4.69
C TYR A 363 8.19 35.17 -3.20
N GLY A 364 7.78 34.30 -2.32
CA GLY A 364 7.77 34.57 -0.89
C GLY A 364 9.13 34.35 -0.23
N HIS A 365 10.21 34.97 -0.73
CA HIS A 365 11.50 34.90 -0.05
C HIS A 365 11.44 35.65 1.29
N ARG A 366 11.86 34.96 2.35
CA ARG A 366 12.00 35.56 3.70
C ARG A 366 13.44 35.41 4.14
N SER A 367 14.04 36.49 4.63
CA SER A 367 15.37 36.43 5.20
C SER A 367 15.35 35.72 6.55
N LEU A 368 16.53 35.31 7.02
CA LEU A 368 16.68 34.78 8.37
C LEU A 368 16.19 35.78 9.42
N GLU A 369 16.49 37.05 9.23
CA GLU A 369 16.11 38.12 10.16
C GLU A 369 14.59 38.35 10.20
N ASP A 370 13.92 38.30 9.05
CA ASP A 370 12.45 38.35 9.00
C ASP A 370 11.81 37.22 9.82
N LEU A 371 12.34 36.00 9.68
CA LEU A 371 11.84 34.86 10.45
C LEU A 371 12.19 34.96 11.94
N ARG A 372 13.33 35.56 12.28
CA ARG A 372 13.73 35.84 13.66
C ARG A 372 12.74 36.78 14.34
N ILE A 373 12.40 37.89 13.69
CA ILE A 373 11.41 38.84 14.19
C ILE A 373 10.07 38.14 14.45
N GLU A 374 9.70 37.18 13.60
CA GLU A 374 8.44 36.45 13.76
C GLU A 374 8.51 35.44 14.92
N ILE A 375 9.57 34.65 15.04
CA ILE A 375 9.66 33.63 16.09
C ILE A 375 9.81 34.27 17.50
N GLU A 376 10.50 35.39 17.61
CA GLU A 376 10.70 36.09 18.88
C GLU A 376 9.40 36.76 19.42
N LYS A 377 8.31 36.78 18.65
CA LYS A 377 6.99 37.16 19.19
C LYS A 377 6.47 36.16 20.22
N ILE A 378 6.93 34.91 20.17
CA ILE A 378 6.52 33.88 21.13
C ILE A 378 7.09 34.21 22.50
N GLN A 379 6.20 34.41 23.48
CA GLN A 379 6.61 34.68 24.84
C GLN A 379 6.81 33.38 25.61
N THR A 380 7.86 33.34 26.42
CA THR A 380 8.24 32.19 27.27
C THR A 380 8.09 32.44 28.78
N GLY A 381 7.85 33.65 29.17
CA GLY A 381 7.52 34.06 30.55
C GLY A 381 6.03 33.89 30.82
N LEU A 382 5.60 32.65 30.87
CA LEU A 382 4.20 32.31 31.13
C LEU A 382 3.88 32.38 32.62
#